data_f4eb5de42cba5ce4fbe501641524f933
#
_entry.id   f4eb5de42cba5ce4fbe501641524f933
#
_cell.length_a   1.000
_cell.length_b   1.000
_cell.length_c   1.000
_cell.angle_alpha   90.00
_cell.angle_beta   90.00
_cell.angle_gamma   90.00
#
_symmetry.space_group_name_H-M   'P 1'
#
loop_
_entity.id
_entity.type
_entity.pdbx_description
1 polymer ?
#
loop_
_entity_poly.entity_id
_entity_poly.type
_entity_poly.pdbx_seq_one_letter_code
_entity_poly.pdbx_strand_id
1 'polypeptide(L)'
;NAHHVGNVIRSVYGEDFPAKDVYQPEVLCREIEAERLISALAFTQDGRPVGYISAFKSAPNFRLWEAGALVVDPDYASANIASLLPEYCFSPSMKLMADSDGLISEAVCCHYFSQVSVTKSGLVDCALLLDQLSGDSFKDGRSNRSETARVSCVLNFKEFTNPAGTEYLPVRYEQLLRKLAAPLRPRNFITAEAPLPDSGITLREDLYFESAQTWKILVRSIGADWAAVIAQILAEADKRRVISLQITLDTACPSIGAAVESLREQGFFF
;
A
#
# COMPACT_ATOMS: atom_id res chain seq x y z
N ASN A 1 -17.02 -5.08 -19.20
CA ASN A 1 -17.00 -6.09 -18.10
C ASN A 1 -16.98 -5.44 -16.70
N ALA A 2 -16.83 -4.12 -16.58
CA ALA A 2 -16.74 -3.42 -15.28
C ALA A 2 -17.95 -3.67 -14.36
N HIS A 3 -19.15 -3.82 -14.91
CA HIS A 3 -20.36 -4.14 -14.16
C HIS A 3 -20.31 -5.50 -13.43
N HIS A 4 -19.46 -6.43 -13.85
CA HIS A 4 -19.28 -7.72 -13.16
C HIS A 4 -18.39 -7.62 -11.92
N VAL A 5 -17.57 -6.58 -11.79
CA VAL A 5 -16.67 -6.39 -10.64
C VAL A 5 -17.47 -6.29 -9.35
N GLY A 6 -18.46 -5.41 -9.31
CA GLY A 6 -19.35 -5.27 -8.15
C GLY A 6 -20.03 -6.57 -7.74
N ASN A 7 -20.40 -7.42 -8.71
CA ASN A 7 -21.04 -8.70 -8.41
C ASN A 7 -20.10 -9.67 -7.69
N VAL A 8 -18.83 -9.78 -8.14
CA VAL A 8 -17.82 -10.62 -7.48
C VAL A 8 -17.50 -10.08 -6.10
N ILE A 9 -17.34 -8.76 -5.93
CA ILE A 9 -17.08 -8.16 -4.62
C ILE A 9 -18.25 -8.41 -3.65
N ARG A 10 -19.50 -8.25 -4.12
CA ARG A 10 -20.71 -8.51 -3.30
C ARG A 10 -20.84 -9.95 -2.83
N SER A 11 -20.36 -10.93 -3.60
CA SER A 11 -20.44 -12.33 -3.20
C SER A 11 -19.65 -12.65 -1.92
N VAL A 12 -18.65 -11.81 -1.57
CA VAL A 12 -17.79 -12.00 -0.39
C VAL A 12 -18.04 -10.92 0.67
N TYR A 13 -18.15 -9.65 0.26
CA TYR A 13 -18.17 -8.49 1.16
C TYR A 13 -19.53 -7.78 1.22
N GLY A 14 -20.53 -8.22 0.46
CA GLY A 14 -21.77 -7.44 0.34
C GLY A 14 -21.46 -6.02 -0.19
N GLU A 15 -21.93 -5.02 0.51
CA GLU A 15 -21.65 -3.60 0.22
C GLU A 15 -20.53 -3.01 1.10
N ASP A 16 -19.85 -3.83 1.91
CA ASP A 16 -18.92 -3.35 2.95
C ASP A 16 -17.46 -3.31 2.50
N PHE A 17 -17.15 -3.61 1.23
CA PHE A 17 -15.78 -3.48 0.73
C PHE A 17 -15.28 -2.03 0.89
N PRO A 18 -14.03 -1.83 1.39
CA PRO A 18 -13.53 -0.48 1.73
C PRO A 18 -13.51 0.49 0.55
N ALA A 19 -13.05 0.04 -0.61
CA ALA A 19 -12.98 0.85 -1.82
C ALA A 19 -14.34 0.85 -2.53
N LYS A 20 -15.21 1.81 -2.25
CA LYS A 20 -16.58 1.88 -2.79
C LYS A 20 -16.65 2.03 -4.32
N ASP A 21 -15.58 2.49 -4.94
CA ASP A 21 -15.47 2.65 -6.40
C ASP A 21 -15.62 1.32 -7.16
N VAL A 22 -15.33 0.18 -6.52
CA VAL A 22 -15.52 -1.16 -7.15
C VAL A 22 -16.98 -1.46 -7.50
N TYR A 23 -17.93 -0.76 -6.87
CA TYR A 23 -19.36 -0.89 -7.15
C TYR A 23 -19.87 0.06 -8.24
N GLN A 24 -18.99 0.91 -8.78
CA GLN A 24 -19.32 1.95 -9.74
C GLN A 24 -18.64 1.68 -11.09
N PRO A 25 -19.32 1.01 -12.03
CA PRO A 25 -18.71 0.62 -13.30
C PRO A 25 -18.14 1.80 -14.09
N GLU A 26 -18.78 2.97 -14.02
CA GLU A 26 -18.35 4.19 -14.72
C GLU A 26 -17.02 4.72 -14.16
N VAL A 27 -16.83 4.63 -12.84
CA VAL A 27 -15.58 5.00 -12.18
C VAL A 27 -14.46 4.04 -12.62
N LEU A 28 -14.73 2.73 -12.57
CA LEU A 28 -13.75 1.72 -13.00
C LEU A 28 -13.35 1.90 -14.48
N CYS A 29 -14.30 2.14 -15.38
CA CYS A 29 -14.00 2.40 -16.79
C CYS A 29 -13.11 3.63 -16.95
N ARG A 30 -13.43 4.74 -16.29
CA ARG A 30 -12.63 5.97 -16.34
C ARG A 30 -11.20 5.76 -15.83
N GLU A 31 -11.02 5.00 -14.72
CA GLU A 31 -9.69 4.73 -14.17
C GLU A 31 -8.86 3.80 -15.08
N ILE A 32 -9.52 2.83 -15.75
CA ILE A 32 -8.87 1.95 -16.74
C ILE A 32 -8.46 2.77 -17.98
N GLU A 33 -9.34 3.60 -18.53
CA GLU A 33 -9.05 4.47 -19.67
C GLU A 33 -7.93 5.47 -19.38
N ALA A 34 -7.85 5.95 -18.14
CA ALA A 34 -6.79 6.85 -17.68
C ALA A 34 -5.48 6.12 -17.30
N GLU A 35 -5.38 4.83 -17.53
CA GLU A 35 -4.21 3.99 -17.21
C GLU A 35 -3.81 4.03 -15.71
N ARG A 36 -4.78 4.25 -14.82
CA ARG A 36 -4.58 4.25 -13.36
C ARG A 36 -5.10 2.99 -12.68
N LEU A 37 -5.82 2.13 -13.39
CA LEU A 37 -6.35 0.86 -12.92
C LEU A 37 -6.07 -0.24 -13.93
N ILE A 38 -5.44 -1.32 -13.49
CA ILE A 38 -5.40 -2.62 -14.18
C ILE A 38 -6.41 -3.51 -13.47
N SER A 39 -7.26 -4.20 -14.22
CA SER A 39 -8.37 -4.97 -13.69
C SER A 39 -8.50 -6.29 -14.44
N ALA A 40 -8.62 -7.40 -13.71
CA ALA A 40 -8.83 -8.71 -14.27
C ALA A 40 -10.00 -9.45 -13.58
N LEU A 41 -10.82 -10.11 -14.38
CA LEU A 41 -11.95 -10.94 -13.95
C LEU A 41 -11.75 -12.39 -14.42
N ALA A 42 -12.02 -13.32 -13.52
CA ALA A 42 -12.13 -14.73 -13.87
C ALA A 42 -13.61 -15.10 -14.12
N PHE A 43 -13.85 -15.83 -15.18
CA PHE A 43 -15.18 -16.32 -15.54
C PHE A 43 -15.19 -17.84 -15.63
N THR A 44 -16.30 -18.45 -15.29
CA THR A 44 -16.61 -19.85 -15.63
C THR A 44 -16.85 -19.98 -17.14
N GLN A 45 -16.89 -21.22 -17.64
CA GLN A 45 -17.16 -21.47 -19.06
C GLN A 45 -18.55 -21.00 -19.53
N ASP A 46 -19.53 -20.99 -18.63
CA ASP A 46 -20.88 -20.48 -18.85
C ASP A 46 -21.03 -18.97 -18.64
N GLY A 47 -19.90 -18.25 -18.39
CA GLY A 47 -19.87 -16.79 -18.34
C GLY A 47 -20.19 -16.16 -16.98
N ARG A 48 -20.23 -16.95 -15.89
CA ARG A 48 -20.40 -16.40 -14.54
C ARG A 48 -19.08 -15.80 -14.05
N PRO A 49 -19.04 -14.53 -13.56
CA PRO A 49 -17.86 -13.95 -12.96
C PRO A 49 -17.65 -14.53 -11.55
N VAL A 50 -16.45 -15.07 -11.27
CA VAL A 50 -16.14 -15.81 -10.03
C VAL A 50 -14.84 -15.37 -9.35
N GLY A 51 -14.11 -14.43 -9.93
CA GLY A 51 -12.91 -13.86 -9.31
C GLY A 51 -12.56 -12.49 -9.87
N TYR A 52 -11.93 -11.68 -9.05
CA TYR A 52 -11.48 -10.34 -9.39
C TYR A 52 -10.15 -10.03 -8.74
N ILE A 53 -9.31 -9.28 -9.43
CA ILE A 53 -8.11 -8.65 -8.91
C ILE A 53 -7.89 -7.31 -9.60
N SER A 54 -7.24 -6.39 -8.91
CA SER A 54 -6.80 -5.13 -9.50
C SER A 54 -5.38 -4.75 -9.10
N ALA A 55 -4.76 -3.89 -9.92
CA ALA A 55 -3.65 -3.05 -9.52
C ALA A 55 -4.01 -1.60 -9.86
N PHE A 56 -3.73 -0.70 -8.95
CA PHE A 56 -4.07 0.71 -9.06
C PHE A 56 -2.89 1.59 -8.68
N LYS A 57 -2.90 2.82 -9.14
CA LYS A 57 -1.93 3.83 -8.74
C LYS A 57 -2.32 4.39 -7.39
N SER A 58 -1.68 3.89 -6.34
CA SER A 58 -1.80 4.45 -5.01
C SER A 58 -0.83 5.61 -4.86
N ALA A 59 -1.33 6.72 -4.39
CA ALA A 59 -0.42 7.72 -3.89
C ALA A 59 0.41 7.09 -2.74
N PRO A 60 1.56 7.59 -2.46
CA PRO A 60 2.09 8.83 -3.02
C PRO A 60 3.11 8.60 -4.13
N ASN A 61 3.46 7.38 -4.49
CA ASN A 61 4.43 7.12 -5.54
C ASN A 61 3.79 6.58 -6.83
N PHE A 62 3.56 7.46 -7.81
CA PHE A 62 2.95 7.11 -9.09
C PHE A 62 3.77 6.10 -9.94
N ARG A 63 5.03 5.86 -9.59
CA ARG A 63 5.87 4.83 -10.25
C ARG A 63 5.65 3.43 -9.67
N LEU A 64 4.89 3.31 -8.59
CA LEU A 64 4.46 2.03 -8.04
C LEU A 64 3.01 1.72 -8.39
N TRP A 65 2.73 0.44 -8.55
CA TRP A 65 1.37 -0.09 -8.57
C TRP A 65 1.07 -0.72 -7.22
N GLU A 66 -0.16 -0.60 -6.76
CA GLU A 66 -0.65 -1.34 -5.60
C GLU A 66 -1.54 -2.49 -6.07
N ALA A 67 -1.17 -3.72 -5.73
CA ALA A 67 -2.00 -4.90 -5.93
C ALA A 67 -3.05 -4.98 -4.82
N GLY A 68 -4.31 -5.05 -5.20
CA GLY A 68 -5.40 -5.11 -4.23
C GLY A 68 -6.65 -5.77 -4.77
N ALA A 69 -7.67 -5.80 -3.93
CA ALA A 69 -9.00 -6.33 -4.25
C ALA A 69 -9.00 -7.75 -4.84
N LEU A 70 -8.07 -8.63 -4.39
CA LEU A 70 -8.13 -10.05 -4.77
C LEU A 70 -9.32 -10.70 -4.07
N VAL A 71 -10.34 -11.03 -4.83
CA VAL A 71 -11.58 -11.64 -4.36
C VAL A 71 -11.92 -12.84 -5.24
N VAL A 72 -12.29 -13.95 -4.61
CA VAL A 72 -12.76 -15.17 -5.28
C VAL A 72 -14.06 -15.60 -4.62
N ASP A 73 -15.07 -15.90 -5.43
CA ASP A 73 -16.34 -16.45 -4.97
C ASP A 73 -16.07 -17.72 -4.13
N PRO A 74 -16.59 -17.82 -2.89
CA PRO A 74 -16.32 -18.93 -1.98
C PRO A 74 -16.61 -20.31 -2.59
N ASP A 75 -17.60 -20.42 -3.46
CA ASP A 75 -17.97 -21.67 -4.14
C ASP A 75 -16.85 -22.13 -5.10
N TYR A 76 -15.94 -21.26 -5.50
CA TYR A 76 -14.83 -21.50 -6.41
C TYR A 76 -13.45 -21.38 -5.76
N ALA A 77 -13.37 -21.33 -4.43
CA ALA A 77 -12.11 -21.14 -3.69
C ALA A 77 -11.05 -22.22 -3.98
N SER A 78 -11.47 -23.45 -4.32
CA SER A 78 -10.60 -24.59 -4.67
C SER A 78 -10.11 -24.58 -6.12
N ALA A 79 -10.62 -23.69 -6.98
CA ALA A 79 -10.34 -23.68 -8.42
C ALA A 79 -9.01 -22.98 -8.81
N ASN A 80 -8.12 -22.70 -7.85
CA ASN A 80 -6.82 -22.04 -8.05
C ASN A 80 -6.90 -20.60 -8.64
N ILE A 81 -8.08 -19.99 -8.65
CA ILE A 81 -8.31 -18.65 -9.22
C ILE A 81 -7.46 -17.60 -8.51
N ALA A 82 -7.33 -17.71 -7.18
CA ALA A 82 -6.53 -16.79 -6.37
C ALA A 82 -5.02 -16.78 -6.71
N SER A 83 -4.51 -17.83 -7.36
CA SER A 83 -3.13 -17.88 -7.87
C SER A 83 -3.05 -17.42 -9.33
N LEU A 84 -4.03 -17.77 -10.16
CA LEU A 84 -4.04 -17.45 -11.60
C LEU A 84 -4.26 -15.95 -11.86
N LEU A 85 -5.12 -15.29 -11.07
CA LEU A 85 -5.42 -13.87 -11.25
C LEU A 85 -4.21 -12.97 -11.07
N PRO A 86 -3.40 -13.10 -9.99
CA PRO A 86 -2.16 -12.32 -9.83
C PRO A 86 -1.13 -12.60 -10.92
N GLU A 87 -0.96 -13.88 -11.30
CA GLU A 87 -0.05 -14.29 -12.36
C GLU A 87 -0.39 -13.60 -13.69
N TYR A 88 -1.67 -13.57 -14.04
CA TYR A 88 -2.15 -12.90 -15.24
C TYR A 88 -2.05 -11.37 -15.14
N CYS A 89 -2.56 -10.78 -14.04
CA CYS A 89 -2.68 -9.33 -13.88
C CYS A 89 -1.32 -8.63 -13.71
N PHE A 90 -0.35 -9.28 -13.07
CA PHE A 90 0.97 -8.72 -12.77
C PHE A 90 2.08 -9.31 -13.64
N SER A 91 1.72 -9.88 -14.78
CA SER A 91 2.69 -10.38 -15.75
C SER A 91 3.59 -9.24 -16.26
N PRO A 92 4.91 -9.47 -16.40
CA PRO A 92 5.83 -8.52 -17.04
C PRO A 92 5.42 -8.15 -18.47
N SER A 93 4.58 -8.96 -19.12
CA SER A 93 4.02 -8.68 -20.45
C SER A 93 2.96 -7.58 -20.44
N MET A 94 2.43 -7.20 -19.27
CA MET A 94 1.50 -6.08 -19.16
C MET A 94 2.24 -4.77 -19.36
N LYS A 95 2.00 -4.10 -20.50
CA LYS A 95 2.67 -2.87 -20.92
C LYS A 95 2.67 -1.79 -19.80
N LEU A 96 1.55 -1.65 -19.09
CA LEU A 96 1.41 -0.66 -18.03
C LEU A 96 2.31 -0.94 -16.81
N MET A 97 2.75 -2.19 -16.61
CA MET A 97 3.69 -2.56 -15.55
C MET A 97 5.16 -2.32 -15.96
N ALA A 98 5.46 -2.32 -17.25
CA ALA A 98 6.83 -2.26 -17.77
C ALA A 98 7.56 -0.95 -17.40
N ASP A 99 6.82 0.17 -17.31
CA ASP A 99 7.36 1.49 -17.01
C ASP A 99 7.32 1.86 -15.53
N SER A 100 7.02 0.90 -14.64
CA SER A 100 6.94 1.11 -13.21
C SER A 100 8.16 0.59 -12.46
N ASP A 101 8.43 1.14 -11.28
CA ASP A 101 9.55 0.71 -10.44
C ASP A 101 9.24 -0.57 -9.66
N GLY A 102 7.97 -0.84 -9.42
CA GLY A 102 7.57 -2.02 -8.68
C GLY A 102 6.09 -2.14 -8.39
N LEU A 103 5.78 -3.18 -7.64
CA LEU A 103 4.45 -3.52 -7.16
C LEU A 103 4.47 -3.61 -5.64
N ILE A 104 3.54 -2.94 -4.97
CA ILE A 104 3.29 -3.10 -3.54
C ILE A 104 1.98 -3.84 -3.32
N SER A 105 1.80 -4.36 -2.12
CA SER A 105 0.52 -4.87 -1.62
C SER A 105 0.45 -4.65 -0.12
N GLU A 106 -0.74 -4.37 0.38
CA GLU A 106 -1.05 -4.23 1.80
C GLU A 106 -1.89 -5.45 2.24
N ALA A 107 -1.20 -6.56 2.49
CA ALA A 107 -1.84 -7.81 2.85
C ALA A 107 -2.38 -7.76 4.28
N VAL A 108 -3.70 -7.89 4.45
CA VAL A 108 -4.36 -7.80 5.76
C VAL A 108 -3.90 -8.89 6.73
N CYS A 109 -3.74 -8.54 8.01
CA CYS A 109 -3.32 -9.46 9.07
C CYS A 109 -4.47 -10.27 9.67
N CYS A 110 -5.73 -10.01 9.29
CA CYS A 110 -6.88 -10.72 9.86
C CYS A 110 -7.07 -12.14 9.33
N HIS A 111 -6.41 -12.49 8.23
CA HIS A 111 -6.35 -13.85 7.70
C HIS A 111 -5.05 -14.04 6.91
N TYR A 112 -4.64 -15.31 6.71
CA TYR A 112 -3.38 -15.63 6.02
C TYR A 112 -3.48 -15.68 4.48
N PHE A 113 -4.69 -15.71 3.92
CA PHE A 113 -4.89 -15.95 2.47
C PHE A 113 -4.23 -14.89 1.58
N SER A 114 -4.39 -13.60 1.92
CA SER A 114 -3.75 -12.51 1.20
C SER A 114 -2.23 -12.59 1.29
N GLN A 115 -1.68 -12.87 2.48
CA GLN A 115 -0.24 -13.00 2.71
C GLN A 115 0.37 -14.15 1.90
N VAL A 116 -0.28 -15.32 1.86
CA VAL A 116 0.15 -16.46 1.02
C VAL A 116 0.12 -16.11 -0.46
N SER A 117 -0.93 -15.41 -0.92
CA SER A 117 -1.07 -15.01 -2.32
C SER A 117 0.05 -14.07 -2.76
N VAL A 118 0.35 -13.03 -1.99
CA VAL A 118 1.41 -12.07 -2.34
C VAL A 118 2.80 -12.70 -2.31
N THR A 119 3.07 -13.58 -1.33
CA THR A 119 4.34 -14.33 -1.27
C THR A 119 4.52 -15.23 -2.49
N LYS A 120 3.47 -15.96 -2.91
CA LYS A 120 3.50 -16.79 -4.12
C LYS A 120 3.69 -15.96 -5.39
N SER A 121 3.25 -14.70 -5.39
CA SER A 121 3.47 -13.75 -6.50
C SER A 121 4.87 -13.13 -6.51
N GLY A 122 5.73 -13.52 -5.55
CA GLY A 122 7.12 -13.07 -5.44
C GLY A 122 7.30 -11.69 -4.83
N LEU A 123 6.32 -11.21 -4.06
CA LEU A 123 6.49 -10.03 -3.23
C LEU A 123 7.17 -10.44 -1.90
N VAL A 124 7.98 -9.56 -1.35
CA VAL A 124 8.67 -9.73 -0.06
C VAL A 124 8.09 -8.80 1.00
N ASP A 125 8.06 -9.25 2.25
CA ASP A 125 7.58 -8.47 3.38
C ASP A 125 8.56 -7.33 3.70
N CYS A 126 8.07 -6.09 3.79
CA CYS A 126 8.90 -4.91 3.99
C CYS A 126 8.56 -4.14 5.26
N ALA A 127 7.28 -4.10 5.66
CA ALA A 127 6.84 -3.37 6.84
C ALA A 127 5.55 -3.95 7.41
N LEU A 128 5.24 -3.57 8.65
CA LEU A 128 3.95 -3.80 9.29
C LEU A 128 3.25 -2.44 9.50
N LEU A 129 2.12 -2.26 8.84
CA LEU A 129 1.28 -1.07 8.95
C LEU A 129 0.22 -1.32 10.02
N LEU A 130 0.41 -0.70 11.19
CA LEU A 130 -0.50 -0.90 12.32
C LEU A 130 -1.80 -0.13 12.12
N ASP A 131 -2.91 -0.76 12.50
CA ASP A 131 -4.26 -0.16 12.57
C ASP A 131 -4.70 0.59 11.30
N GLN A 132 -4.29 0.07 10.14
CA GLN A 132 -4.46 0.74 8.86
C GLN A 132 -5.91 0.85 8.40
N LEU A 133 -6.70 -0.22 8.57
CA LEU A 133 -8.05 -0.34 8.03
C LEU A 133 -9.09 -0.48 9.15
N SER A 134 -10.33 -0.02 8.88
CA SER A 134 -11.44 -0.31 9.77
C SER A 134 -11.76 -1.80 9.76
N GLY A 135 -11.97 -2.39 10.94
CA GLY A 135 -12.40 -3.78 11.09
C GLY A 135 -13.79 -4.05 10.52
N ASP A 136 -14.62 -3.01 10.40
CA ASP A 136 -15.97 -3.11 9.84
C ASP A 136 -16.00 -3.65 8.41
N SER A 137 -14.94 -3.38 7.65
CA SER A 137 -14.78 -3.85 6.27
C SER A 137 -14.50 -5.35 6.14
N PHE A 138 -14.28 -6.07 7.25
CA PHE A 138 -13.88 -7.48 7.28
C PHE A 138 -14.80 -8.34 8.14
N LYS A 139 -16.09 -7.98 8.19
CA LYS A 139 -17.14 -8.76 8.88
C LYS A 139 -17.57 -9.96 8.04
N ASP A 140 -16.69 -10.93 7.90
CA ASP A 140 -16.96 -12.17 7.12
C ASP A 140 -17.64 -13.29 7.93
N GLY A 141 -18.14 -12.97 9.13
CA GLY A 141 -18.75 -13.96 10.05
C GLY A 141 -17.75 -14.97 10.63
N ARG A 142 -16.49 -14.95 10.21
CA ARG A 142 -15.42 -15.85 10.66
C ARG A 142 -14.50 -15.22 11.71
N SER A 143 -14.57 -13.92 11.90
CA SER A 143 -13.80 -13.19 12.89
C SER A 143 -14.71 -12.68 14.00
N ASN A 144 -14.54 -13.16 15.23
CA ASN A 144 -15.13 -12.62 16.48
C ASN A 144 -14.51 -11.25 16.82
N ARG A 145 -14.63 -10.25 15.93
CA ARG A 145 -14.02 -8.94 16.14
C ARG A 145 -15.03 -7.94 16.70
N SER A 146 -14.56 -7.15 17.65
CA SER A 146 -15.26 -5.96 18.12
C SER A 146 -15.48 -4.98 16.96
N GLU A 147 -16.62 -4.30 16.93
CA GLU A 147 -16.93 -3.25 15.94
C GLU A 147 -15.91 -2.10 15.92
N THR A 148 -15.11 -1.97 16.98
CA THR A 148 -14.05 -0.95 17.09
C THR A 148 -12.67 -1.47 16.70
N ALA A 149 -12.54 -2.76 16.32
CA ALA A 149 -11.25 -3.34 15.98
C ALA A 149 -10.70 -2.76 14.66
N ARG A 150 -9.40 -2.49 14.66
CA ARG A 150 -8.66 -2.08 13.46
C ARG A 150 -7.89 -3.28 12.90
N VAL A 151 -7.58 -3.23 11.61
CA VAL A 151 -6.83 -4.27 10.92
C VAL A 151 -5.48 -3.70 10.48
N SER A 152 -4.42 -4.35 10.93
CA SER A 152 -3.06 -4.10 10.46
C SER A 152 -2.81 -4.83 9.14
N CYS A 153 -1.86 -4.34 8.35
CA CYS A 153 -1.46 -4.94 7.07
C CYS A 153 0.05 -5.17 7.04
N VAL A 154 0.46 -6.25 6.41
CA VAL A 154 1.87 -6.42 6.00
C VAL A 154 2.04 -5.72 4.67
N LEU A 155 2.97 -4.76 4.60
CA LEU A 155 3.39 -4.15 3.36
C LEU A 155 4.36 -5.09 2.66
N ASN A 156 4.01 -5.47 1.44
CA ASN A 156 4.84 -6.33 0.60
C ASN A 156 5.31 -5.56 -0.63
N PHE A 157 6.48 -5.91 -1.16
CA PHE A 157 7.07 -5.22 -2.29
C PHE A 157 7.74 -6.19 -3.28
N LYS A 158 7.61 -5.88 -4.57
CA LYS A 158 8.32 -6.54 -5.67
C LYS A 158 8.90 -5.48 -6.58
N GLU A 159 10.21 -5.52 -6.79
CA GLU A 159 10.91 -4.59 -7.66
C GLU A 159 10.88 -5.03 -9.11
N PHE A 160 10.65 -4.07 -10.00
CA PHE A 160 10.74 -4.28 -11.46
C PHE A 160 12.02 -3.67 -12.03
N THR A 161 12.52 -2.57 -11.45
CA THR A 161 13.73 -1.88 -11.86
C THR A 161 14.85 -2.01 -10.83
N ASN A 162 16.09 -1.74 -11.23
CA ASN A 162 17.17 -1.62 -10.26
C ASN A 162 17.07 -0.27 -9.54
N PRO A 163 17.24 -0.24 -8.21
CA PRO A 163 17.31 1.03 -7.50
C PRO A 163 18.53 1.81 -8.00
N ALA A 164 18.36 3.13 -8.17
CA ALA A 164 19.43 4.01 -8.59
C ALA A 164 19.83 4.93 -7.44
N GLY A 165 21.14 5.23 -7.35
CA GLY A 165 21.65 6.18 -6.39
C GLY A 165 22.04 5.57 -5.04
N THR A 166 22.19 6.46 -4.07
CA THR A 166 22.53 6.15 -2.69
C THR A 166 21.30 6.27 -1.82
N GLU A 167 21.10 5.30 -0.94
CA GLU A 167 20.04 5.31 0.06
C GLU A 167 20.65 5.51 1.44
N TYR A 168 20.14 6.48 2.19
CA TYR A 168 20.61 6.83 3.52
C TYR A 168 19.74 6.16 4.57
N LEU A 169 20.38 5.45 5.51
CA LEU A 169 19.67 4.72 6.55
C LEU A 169 19.83 5.40 7.91
N PRO A 170 18.74 5.65 8.66
CA PRO A 170 18.82 6.13 10.03
C PRO A 170 19.64 5.17 10.90
N VAL A 171 20.63 5.67 11.63
CA VAL A 171 21.55 4.89 12.48
C VAL A 171 20.80 3.85 13.33
N ARG A 172 19.73 4.27 13.98
CA ARG A 172 18.93 3.44 14.87
C ARG A 172 18.33 2.22 14.19
N TYR A 173 17.88 2.37 12.95
CA TYR A 173 17.15 1.34 12.20
C TYR A 173 18.00 0.69 11.09
N GLU A 174 19.25 1.10 10.92
CA GLU A 174 20.11 0.64 9.83
C GLU A 174 20.17 -0.88 9.75
N GLN A 175 20.43 -1.56 10.86
CA GLN A 175 20.55 -3.03 10.89
C GLN A 175 19.23 -3.72 10.49
N LEU A 176 18.10 -3.20 10.95
CA LEU A 176 16.78 -3.72 10.61
C LEU A 176 16.47 -3.48 9.12
N LEU A 177 16.69 -2.27 8.64
CA LEU A 177 16.44 -1.90 7.24
C LEU A 177 17.30 -2.71 6.27
N ARG A 178 18.57 -2.95 6.59
CA ARG A 178 19.44 -3.85 5.81
C ARG A 178 18.91 -5.28 5.77
N LYS A 179 18.34 -5.80 6.86
CA LYS A 179 17.71 -7.12 6.88
C LYS A 179 16.45 -7.17 6.00
N LEU A 180 15.59 -6.16 6.11
CA LEU A 180 14.36 -6.07 5.32
C LEU A 180 14.67 -5.93 3.82
N ALA A 181 15.74 -5.21 3.47
CA ALA A 181 16.16 -5.04 2.09
C ALA A 181 16.96 -6.24 1.52
N ALA A 182 17.44 -7.17 2.35
CA ALA A 182 18.27 -8.28 1.91
C ALA A 182 17.65 -9.18 0.82
N PRO A 183 16.32 -9.43 0.79
CA PRO A 183 15.70 -10.18 -0.29
C PRO A 183 15.51 -9.39 -1.58
N LEU A 184 15.68 -8.06 -1.53
CA LEU A 184 15.52 -7.15 -2.66
C LEU A 184 16.82 -7.06 -3.46
N ARG A 185 16.78 -6.30 -4.58
CA ARG A 185 17.98 -6.08 -5.40
C ARG A 185 19.06 -5.32 -4.62
N PRO A 186 20.35 -5.52 -4.95
CA PRO A 186 21.44 -4.84 -4.25
C PRO A 186 21.30 -3.32 -4.27
N ARG A 187 21.56 -2.69 -3.11
CA ARG A 187 21.46 -1.26 -2.88
C ARG A 187 22.77 -0.70 -2.33
N ASN A 188 23.01 0.58 -2.64
CA ASN A 188 24.11 1.32 -2.04
C ASN A 188 23.61 2.05 -0.79
N PHE A 189 23.80 1.46 0.37
CA PHE A 189 23.38 2.02 1.66
C PHE A 189 24.53 2.76 2.35
N ILE A 190 24.24 3.99 2.78
CA ILE A 190 25.09 4.82 3.64
C ILE A 190 24.33 5.16 4.92
N THR A 191 25.03 5.19 6.05
CA THR A 191 24.47 5.62 7.32
C THR A 191 24.16 7.13 7.27
N ALA A 192 22.95 7.53 7.66
CA ALA A 192 22.48 8.91 7.62
C ALA A 192 22.97 9.67 8.86
N GLU A 193 24.04 10.43 8.73
CA GLU A 193 24.64 11.25 9.81
C GLU A 193 24.42 12.76 9.63
N ALA A 194 23.85 13.18 8.48
CA ALA A 194 23.65 14.61 8.23
C ALA A 194 22.58 15.19 9.15
N PRO A 195 22.79 16.42 9.67
CA PRO A 195 21.78 17.13 10.45
C PRO A 195 20.59 17.52 9.58
N LEU A 196 19.52 18.03 10.22
CA LEU A 196 18.43 18.68 9.48
C LEU A 196 18.99 19.87 8.71
N PRO A 197 18.46 20.15 7.49
CA PRO A 197 18.88 21.27 6.70
C PRO A 197 18.61 22.61 7.40
N ASP A 198 19.46 23.60 7.13
CA ASP A 198 19.31 24.98 7.59
C ASP A 198 18.62 25.89 6.57
N SER A 199 18.31 25.36 5.39
CA SER A 199 17.66 26.04 4.27
C SER A 199 16.72 25.11 3.49
N GLY A 200 15.96 25.70 2.57
CA GLY A 200 14.99 24.96 1.75
C GLY A 200 13.65 24.73 2.47
N ILE A 201 12.72 24.18 1.73
CA ILE A 201 11.37 23.83 2.19
C ILE A 201 11.16 22.32 2.12
N THR A 202 10.36 21.82 3.04
CA THR A 202 9.91 20.42 3.03
C THR A 202 8.87 20.22 1.95
N LEU A 203 9.12 19.29 1.02
CA LEU A 203 8.17 18.92 -0.01
C LEU A 203 7.49 17.61 0.38
N ARG A 204 6.17 17.62 0.36
CA ARG A 204 5.35 16.46 0.70
C ARG A 204 4.15 16.30 -0.23
N GLU A 205 3.67 15.08 -0.30
CA GLU A 205 2.42 14.69 -0.95
C GLU A 205 1.55 14.01 0.08
N ASP A 206 0.26 14.34 0.10
CA ASP A 206 -0.68 13.88 1.11
C ASP A 206 -1.80 13.07 0.47
N LEU A 207 -2.17 11.95 1.08
CA LEU A 207 -3.34 11.19 0.73
C LEU A 207 -4.13 10.79 1.98
N TYR A 208 -5.35 11.30 2.08
CA TYR A 208 -6.24 11.00 3.19
C TYR A 208 -7.39 10.07 2.76
N PHE A 209 -7.50 8.94 3.45
CA PHE A 209 -8.59 7.97 3.28
C PHE A 209 -9.62 8.19 4.38
N GLU A 210 -10.68 8.92 4.08
CA GLU A 210 -11.71 9.30 5.04
C GLU A 210 -12.39 8.08 5.68
N SER A 211 -12.78 7.09 4.86
CA SER A 211 -13.44 5.87 5.34
C SER A 211 -12.58 5.04 6.29
N ALA A 212 -11.26 5.08 6.14
CA ALA A 212 -10.31 4.38 6.99
C ALA A 212 -9.74 5.28 8.09
N GLN A 213 -9.99 6.59 8.05
CA GLN A 213 -9.35 7.60 8.92
C GLN A 213 -7.82 7.45 8.92
N THR A 214 -7.26 7.14 7.76
CA THR A 214 -5.83 6.92 7.55
C THR A 214 -5.28 8.04 6.67
N TRP A 215 -4.20 8.66 7.14
CA TRP A 215 -3.51 9.71 6.40
C TRP A 215 -2.09 9.27 6.06
N LYS A 216 -1.82 9.11 4.77
CA LYS A 216 -0.48 8.79 4.25
C LYS A 216 0.17 10.07 3.72
N ILE A 217 1.38 10.33 4.19
CA ILE A 217 2.19 11.48 3.79
C ILE A 217 3.51 10.97 3.24
N LEU A 218 3.86 11.33 2.02
CA LEU A 218 5.19 11.10 1.44
C LEU A 218 6.00 12.39 1.49
N VAL A 219 7.12 12.36 2.18
CA VAL A 219 8.08 13.46 2.24
C VAL A 219 9.16 13.22 1.18
N ARG A 220 9.18 14.07 0.15
CA ARG A 220 10.13 14.03 -0.97
C ARG A 220 11.45 14.69 -0.64
N SER A 221 11.40 15.77 0.13
CA SER A 221 12.60 16.45 0.63
C SER A 221 12.34 17.07 1.98
N ILE A 222 13.37 17.14 2.80
CA ILE A 222 13.35 17.75 4.12
C ILE A 222 13.99 19.12 4.02
N GLY A 223 13.33 20.18 4.52
CA GLY A 223 13.83 21.54 4.56
C GLY A 223 14.05 22.06 5.97
N ALA A 224 14.47 23.32 6.09
CA ALA A 224 14.66 24.02 7.39
C ALA A 224 13.36 24.18 8.16
N ASP A 225 12.22 24.09 7.47
CA ASP A 225 10.87 24.18 8.03
C ASP A 225 10.33 22.85 8.59
N TRP A 226 11.13 21.78 8.63
CA TRP A 226 10.73 20.43 9.02
C TRP A 226 9.93 20.38 10.33
N ALA A 227 10.44 21.02 11.38
CA ALA A 227 9.76 21.03 12.68
C ALA A 227 8.37 21.70 12.60
N ALA A 228 8.25 22.79 11.84
CA ALA A 228 6.97 23.47 11.64
C ALA A 228 6.00 22.62 10.82
N VAL A 229 6.48 21.92 9.81
CA VAL A 229 5.69 21.00 8.98
C VAL A 229 5.14 19.85 9.83
N ILE A 230 5.95 19.24 10.70
CA ILE A 230 5.49 18.17 11.59
C ILE A 230 4.43 18.69 12.57
N ALA A 231 4.64 19.87 13.17
CA ALA A 231 3.64 20.49 14.05
C ALA A 231 2.30 20.72 13.34
N GLN A 232 2.33 21.18 12.09
CA GLN A 232 1.13 21.37 11.26
C GLN A 232 0.44 20.03 10.96
N ILE A 233 1.21 18.98 10.62
CA ILE A 233 0.67 17.65 10.36
C ILE A 233 -0.05 17.13 11.60
N LEU A 234 0.56 17.21 12.77
CA LEU A 234 -0.04 16.72 14.02
C LEU A 234 -1.32 17.49 14.38
N ALA A 235 -1.31 18.82 14.26
CA ALA A 235 -2.49 19.64 14.50
C ALA A 235 -3.65 19.32 13.52
N GLU A 236 -3.35 19.11 12.26
CA GLU A 236 -4.35 18.73 11.26
C GLU A 236 -4.84 17.29 11.45
N ALA A 237 -3.97 16.37 11.86
CA ALA A 237 -4.34 14.99 12.18
C ALA A 237 -5.34 14.92 13.35
N ASP A 238 -5.10 15.70 14.41
CA ASP A 238 -6.01 15.82 15.55
C ASP A 238 -7.37 16.39 15.13
N LYS A 239 -7.36 17.50 14.38
CA LYS A 239 -8.57 18.13 13.85
C LYS A 239 -9.42 17.19 12.96
N ARG A 240 -8.78 16.39 12.11
CA ARG A 240 -9.42 15.38 11.24
C ARG A 240 -9.75 14.09 11.97
N ARG A 241 -9.34 13.93 13.22
CA ARG A 241 -9.48 12.67 13.97
C ARG A 241 -8.85 11.49 13.22
N VAL A 242 -7.64 11.70 12.68
CA VAL A 242 -6.86 10.65 12.04
C VAL A 242 -6.54 9.57 13.06
N ILE A 243 -6.80 8.31 12.71
CA ILE A 243 -6.47 7.17 13.59
C ILE A 243 -5.10 6.59 13.23
N SER A 244 -4.82 6.46 11.93
CA SER A 244 -3.51 6.00 11.45
C SER A 244 -2.83 7.10 10.64
N LEU A 245 -1.74 7.65 11.17
CA LEU A 245 -0.91 8.64 10.50
C LEU A 245 0.40 7.98 10.08
N GLN A 246 0.65 7.97 8.78
CA GLN A 246 1.84 7.34 8.19
C GLN A 246 2.69 8.40 7.49
N ILE A 247 3.97 8.50 7.88
CA ILE A 247 4.93 9.40 7.24
C ILE A 247 6.01 8.55 6.57
N THR A 248 6.04 8.58 5.25
CA THR A 248 7.07 7.93 4.44
C THR A 248 8.14 8.94 4.07
N LEU A 249 9.38 8.64 4.38
CA LEU A 249 10.54 9.47 4.07
C LEU A 249 11.32 8.89 2.89
N ASP A 250 11.77 9.74 1.98
CA ASP A 250 12.62 9.32 0.88
C ASP A 250 14.04 9.01 1.39
N THR A 251 14.49 7.78 1.19
CA THR A 251 15.83 7.33 1.58
C THR A 251 16.96 7.99 0.79
N ALA A 252 16.67 8.69 -0.30
CA ALA A 252 17.64 9.52 -1.00
C ALA A 252 18.05 10.78 -0.21
N CYS A 253 17.37 11.09 0.89
CA CYS A 253 17.64 12.28 1.69
C CYS A 253 18.73 12.00 2.75
N PRO A 254 19.90 12.68 2.71
CA PRO A 254 20.97 12.49 3.69
C PRO A 254 20.58 12.79 5.14
N SER A 255 19.61 13.70 5.34
CA SER A 255 19.12 14.13 6.66
C SER A 255 18.03 13.22 7.23
N ILE A 256 17.73 12.09 6.61
CA ILE A 256 16.66 11.18 7.05
C ILE A 256 16.87 10.69 8.48
N GLY A 257 18.13 10.51 8.92
CA GLY A 257 18.44 10.12 10.30
C GLY A 257 17.94 11.12 11.33
N ALA A 258 18.25 12.40 11.14
CA ALA A 258 17.80 13.48 12.01
C ALA A 258 16.28 13.68 11.96
N ALA A 259 15.68 13.54 10.79
CA ALA A 259 14.22 13.63 10.62
C ALA A 259 13.49 12.49 11.35
N VAL A 260 14.00 11.27 11.27
CA VAL A 260 13.46 10.11 11.99
C VAL A 260 13.53 10.31 13.50
N GLU A 261 14.65 10.80 14.04
CA GLU A 261 14.76 11.07 15.49
C GLU A 261 13.77 12.17 15.93
N SER A 262 13.59 13.24 15.15
CA SER A 262 12.59 14.27 15.47
C SER A 262 11.15 13.75 15.45
N LEU A 263 10.81 12.84 14.53
CA LEU A 263 9.51 12.18 14.52
C LEU A 263 9.32 11.28 15.74
N ARG A 264 10.35 10.56 16.15
CA ARG A 264 10.30 9.72 17.35
C ARG A 264 10.06 10.55 18.63
N GLU A 265 10.64 11.73 18.74
CA GLU A 265 10.37 12.66 19.82
C GLU A 265 8.89 13.09 19.89
N GLN A 266 8.19 13.06 18.77
CA GLN A 266 6.76 13.32 18.67
C GLN A 266 5.90 12.04 18.84
N GLY A 267 6.48 10.91 19.19
CA GLY A 267 5.77 9.66 19.45
C GLY A 267 5.60 8.73 18.23
N PHE A 268 6.19 9.08 17.10
CA PHE A 268 6.21 8.15 15.95
C PHE A 268 7.13 6.96 16.24
N PHE A 269 6.81 5.83 15.63
CA PHE A 269 7.63 4.61 15.67
C PHE A 269 7.79 4.06 14.25
N PHE A 270 8.82 3.24 14.06
CA PHE A 270 9.12 2.56 12.80
C PHE A 270 8.68 1.11 12.86
#